data_36f0118dd70d4e6b7bfe6f36aa0092db
#
_entry.id   36f0118dd70d4e6b7bfe6f36aa0092db
#
_cell.length_a   1.000
_cell.length_b   1.000
_cell.length_c   1.000
_cell.angle_alpha   90.00
_cell.angle_beta   90.00
_cell.angle_gamma   90.00
#
_symmetry.space_group_name_H-M   'P 1'
#
loop_
_entity.id
_entity.type
_entity.pdbx_description
1 polymer ?
#
loop_
_entity_poly.entity_id
_entity_poly.type
_entity_poly.pdbx_seq_one_letter_code
_entity_poly.pdbx_strand_id
1 'polypeptide(L)'
;MKDVNILINNGANIKKALELFGDMETYDATLETFLQEVPGKLEKIKACKEIGDMANYAILVHSLKSDARYFGFEVLGELAYDHELKSKANDMYYVSEHFNELMTEANRVVNLVKKYMGVGIVDESSYKEPVKTSDKAILVVDDSNIIRNFILKILDDSFDVISATDGKEAIDILESEEKR
;
A
#
# COMPACT_ATOMS: atom_id res chain seq x y z
N MET A 1 3.61 9.65 -22.89
CA MET A 1 4.57 8.90 -22.06
C MET A 1 4.69 9.64 -20.75
N LYS A 2 4.54 8.96 -19.61
CA LYS A 2 4.69 9.57 -18.29
C LYS A 2 6.15 10.01 -18.10
N ASP A 3 6.38 11.18 -17.50
CA ASP A 3 7.74 11.68 -17.26
C ASP A 3 8.20 11.28 -15.85
N VAL A 4 8.99 10.22 -15.75
CA VAL A 4 9.54 9.70 -14.49
C VAL A 4 10.37 10.76 -13.72
N ASN A 5 10.93 11.76 -14.41
CA ASN A 5 11.65 12.83 -13.74
C ASN A 5 10.76 13.64 -12.79
N ILE A 6 9.44 13.63 -12.97
CA ILE A 6 8.50 14.24 -12.02
C ILE A 6 8.65 13.56 -10.64
N LEU A 7 8.80 12.25 -10.59
CA LEU A 7 9.00 11.52 -9.33
C LEU A 7 10.41 11.70 -8.78
N ILE A 8 11.44 11.51 -9.63
CA ILE A 8 12.87 11.58 -9.24
C ILE A 8 13.23 12.96 -8.68
N ASN A 9 12.83 14.04 -9.37
CA ASN A 9 13.12 15.41 -8.96
C ASN A 9 12.39 15.84 -7.68
N ASN A 10 11.41 15.05 -7.24
CA ASN A 10 10.67 15.25 -5.99
C ASN A 10 11.03 14.21 -4.91
N GLY A 11 12.18 13.55 -5.06
CA GLY A 11 12.78 12.73 -4.02
C GLY A 11 12.37 11.26 -4.02
N ALA A 12 11.68 10.77 -5.07
CA ALA A 12 11.39 9.34 -5.17
C ALA A 12 12.61 8.55 -5.63
N ASN A 13 12.96 7.49 -4.91
CA ASN A 13 14.04 6.56 -5.25
C ASN A 13 13.54 5.48 -6.22
N ILE A 14 13.36 5.88 -7.48
CA ILE A 14 12.83 4.99 -8.53
C ILE A 14 13.74 3.79 -8.78
N LYS A 15 15.07 3.95 -8.66
CA LYS A 15 15.99 2.85 -8.83
C LYS A 15 15.71 1.72 -7.83
N LYS A 16 15.55 2.07 -6.55
CA LYS A 16 15.23 1.10 -5.49
C LYS A 16 13.84 0.48 -5.69
N ALA A 17 12.85 1.26 -6.10
CA ALA A 17 11.51 0.75 -6.39
C ALA A 17 11.55 -0.28 -7.54
N LEU A 18 12.33 -0.04 -8.58
CA LEU A 18 12.45 -0.97 -9.71
C LEU A 18 13.20 -2.27 -9.36
N GLU A 19 13.97 -2.32 -8.27
CA GLU A 19 14.52 -3.59 -7.75
C GLU A 19 13.39 -4.55 -7.31
N LEU A 20 12.24 -4.01 -6.86
CA LEU A 20 11.06 -4.77 -6.50
C LEU A 20 10.14 -5.03 -7.71
N PHE A 21 9.80 -3.97 -8.45
CA PHE A 21 8.79 -4.03 -9.51
C PHE A 21 9.32 -4.54 -10.85
N GLY A 22 10.64 -4.56 -11.04
CA GLY A 22 11.31 -5.01 -12.27
C GLY A 22 11.34 -3.96 -13.36
N ASP A 23 10.21 -3.36 -13.72
CA ASP A 23 10.09 -2.37 -14.79
C ASP A 23 9.09 -1.24 -14.47
N MET A 24 9.08 -0.21 -15.32
CA MET A 24 8.24 0.96 -15.14
C MET A 24 6.75 0.67 -15.42
N GLU A 25 6.43 -0.30 -16.25
CA GLU A 25 5.04 -0.66 -16.55
C GLU A 25 4.37 -1.27 -15.32
N THR A 26 5.04 -2.21 -14.68
CA THR A 26 4.61 -2.83 -13.43
C THR A 26 4.56 -1.83 -12.28
N TYR A 27 5.57 -0.96 -12.17
CA TYR A 27 5.58 0.13 -11.20
C TYR A 27 4.36 1.04 -11.37
N ASP A 28 4.09 1.50 -12.59
CA ASP A 28 2.97 2.39 -12.91
C ASP A 28 1.61 1.76 -12.62
N ALA A 29 1.43 0.50 -13.03
CA ALA A 29 0.19 -0.23 -12.80
C ALA A 29 -0.10 -0.42 -11.29
N THR A 30 0.96 -0.64 -10.49
CA THR A 30 0.82 -0.78 -9.03
C THR A 30 0.65 0.58 -8.35
N LEU A 31 1.24 1.66 -8.91
CA LEU A 31 1.07 3.03 -8.41
C LEU A 31 -0.39 3.54 -8.54
N GLU A 32 -1.16 3.01 -9.49
CA GLU A 32 -2.61 3.27 -9.58
C GLU A 32 -3.34 2.74 -8.33
N THR A 33 -3.00 1.54 -7.87
CA THR A 33 -3.56 0.98 -6.63
C THR A 33 -3.19 1.85 -5.42
N PHE A 34 -1.95 2.36 -5.36
CA PHE A 34 -1.53 3.30 -4.33
C PHE A 34 -2.43 4.55 -4.28
N LEU A 35 -2.79 5.13 -5.43
CA LEU A 35 -3.68 6.27 -5.49
C LEU A 35 -5.11 5.98 -5.03
N GLN A 36 -5.59 4.77 -5.25
CA GLN A 36 -6.93 4.34 -4.82
C GLN A 36 -6.98 4.11 -3.31
N GLU A 37 -5.93 3.51 -2.73
CA GLU A 37 -5.91 3.02 -1.35
C GLU A 37 -5.47 4.06 -0.32
N VAL A 38 -4.41 4.82 -0.65
CA VAL A 38 -3.76 5.68 0.35
C VAL A 38 -4.66 6.80 0.88
N PRO A 39 -5.48 7.51 0.09
CA PRO A 39 -6.37 8.52 0.63
C PRO A 39 -7.30 7.99 1.72
N GLY A 40 -7.94 6.83 1.49
CA GLY A 40 -8.79 6.19 2.47
C GLY A 40 -8.03 5.70 3.72
N LYS A 41 -6.78 5.27 3.55
CA LYS A 41 -5.88 4.92 4.66
C LYS A 41 -5.55 6.14 5.52
N LEU A 42 -5.27 7.30 4.92
CA LEU A 42 -5.00 8.55 5.65
C LEU A 42 -6.18 9.00 6.49
N GLU A 43 -7.42 8.87 5.98
CA GLU A 43 -8.62 9.18 6.75
C GLU A 43 -8.78 8.24 7.96
N LYS A 44 -8.48 6.95 7.81
CA LYS A 44 -8.51 5.99 8.92
C LYS A 44 -7.43 6.30 9.97
N ILE A 45 -6.20 6.66 9.54
CA ILE A 45 -5.11 7.08 10.43
C ILE A 45 -5.55 8.30 11.26
N LYS A 46 -6.17 9.29 10.61
CA LYS A 46 -6.70 10.47 11.28
C LYS A 46 -7.78 10.10 12.31
N ALA A 47 -8.74 9.27 11.94
CA ALA A 47 -9.80 8.83 12.84
C ALA A 47 -9.26 8.09 14.07
N CYS A 48 -8.29 7.16 13.89
CA CYS A 48 -7.64 6.47 15.02
C CYS A 48 -6.92 7.44 15.96
N LYS A 49 -6.23 8.45 15.41
CA LYS A 49 -5.58 9.50 16.21
C LYS A 49 -6.61 10.30 17.02
N GLU A 50 -7.74 10.68 16.43
CA GLU A 50 -8.78 11.48 17.08
C GLU A 50 -9.43 10.76 18.25
N ILE A 51 -9.65 9.45 18.15
CA ILE A 51 -10.24 8.63 19.23
C ILE A 51 -9.19 8.03 20.18
N GLY A 52 -7.89 8.26 19.92
CA GLY A 52 -6.79 7.71 20.75
C GLY A 52 -6.54 6.21 20.58
N ASP A 53 -7.00 5.60 19.50
CA ASP A 53 -6.75 4.18 19.20
C ASP A 53 -5.35 3.97 18.62
N MET A 54 -4.35 3.95 19.51
CA MET A 54 -2.95 3.81 19.12
C MET A 54 -2.61 2.43 18.57
N ALA A 55 -3.37 1.40 18.90
CA ALA A 55 -3.14 0.05 18.39
C ALA A 55 -3.47 -0.01 16.88
N ASN A 56 -4.66 0.41 16.48
CA ASN A 56 -5.03 0.47 15.06
C ASN A 56 -4.26 1.55 14.31
N TYR A 57 -3.95 2.69 14.96
CA TYR A 57 -3.06 3.70 14.40
C TYR A 57 -1.70 3.10 14.00
N ALA A 58 -1.07 2.31 14.89
CA ALA A 58 0.21 1.66 14.63
C ALA A 58 0.16 0.72 13.41
N ILE A 59 -0.91 -0.04 13.26
CA ILE A 59 -1.13 -0.95 12.12
C ILE A 59 -1.22 -0.14 10.81
N LEU A 60 -2.01 0.92 10.81
CA LEU A 60 -2.23 1.74 9.61
C LEU A 60 -0.98 2.50 9.17
N VAL A 61 -0.20 3.06 10.10
CA VAL A 61 1.05 3.74 9.76
C VAL A 61 2.15 2.74 9.38
N HIS A 62 2.13 1.51 9.92
CA HIS A 62 2.99 0.43 9.45
C HIS A 62 2.73 0.11 7.97
N SER A 63 1.47 -0.05 7.60
CA SER A 63 1.07 -0.27 6.21
C SER A 63 1.47 0.92 5.32
N LEU A 64 1.23 2.16 5.74
CA LEU A 64 1.66 3.36 5.01
C LEU A 64 3.17 3.42 4.81
N LYS A 65 3.97 3.05 5.83
CA LYS A 65 5.43 2.95 5.75
C LYS A 65 5.86 1.96 4.66
N SER A 66 5.24 0.78 4.65
CA SER A 66 5.54 -0.26 3.67
C SER A 66 5.23 0.22 2.26
N ASP A 67 4.04 0.75 2.05
CA ASP A 67 3.63 1.31 0.76
C ASP A 67 4.60 2.40 0.28
N ALA A 68 4.94 3.36 1.15
CA ALA A 68 5.86 4.44 0.82
C ALA A 68 7.25 3.93 0.40
N ARG A 69 7.79 2.95 1.14
CA ARG A 69 9.11 2.39 0.86
C ARG A 69 9.15 1.57 -0.44
N TYR A 70 8.09 0.84 -0.76
CA TYR A 70 7.99 0.08 -2.01
C TYR A 70 8.07 1.00 -3.23
N PHE A 71 7.39 2.15 -3.18
CA PHE A 71 7.41 3.12 -4.27
C PHE A 71 8.59 4.11 -4.24
N GLY A 72 9.51 3.95 -3.29
CA GLY A 72 10.70 4.81 -3.17
C GLY A 72 10.44 6.18 -2.55
N PHE A 73 9.31 6.39 -1.84
CA PHE A 73 9.00 7.62 -1.11
C PHE A 73 9.62 7.56 0.29
N GLU A 74 10.95 7.66 0.35
CA GLU A 74 11.72 7.40 1.58
C GLU A 74 11.35 8.34 2.72
N VAL A 75 11.13 9.63 2.46
CA VAL A 75 10.76 10.61 3.51
C VAL A 75 9.43 10.23 4.17
N LEU A 76 8.42 9.90 3.38
CA LEU A 76 7.14 9.42 3.91
C LEU A 76 7.31 8.11 4.69
N GLY A 77 8.16 7.22 4.18
CA GLY A 77 8.48 5.96 4.84
C GLY A 77 9.12 6.13 6.22
N GLU A 78 10.04 7.08 6.38
CA GLU A 78 10.69 7.38 7.67
C GLU A 78 9.72 8.06 8.65
N LEU A 79 8.93 9.04 8.22
CA LEU A 79 7.91 9.67 9.06
C LEU A 79 6.89 8.64 9.56
N ALA A 80 6.41 7.77 8.67
CA ALA A 80 5.48 6.71 9.05
C ALA A 80 6.12 5.68 10.00
N TYR A 81 7.43 5.40 9.87
CA TYR A 81 8.18 4.53 10.78
C TYR A 81 8.28 5.12 12.18
N ASP A 82 8.61 6.41 12.30
CA ASP A 82 8.66 7.07 13.61
C ASP A 82 7.28 7.05 14.29
N HIS A 83 6.22 7.34 13.54
CA HIS A 83 4.85 7.24 14.04
C HIS A 83 4.49 5.81 14.47
N GLU A 84 4.93 4.78 13.73
CA GLU A 84 4.74 3.38 14.12
C GLU A 84 5.41 3.05 15.47
N LEU A 85 6.67 3.42 15.64
CA LEU A 85 7.41 3.17 16.88
C LEU A 85 6.74 3.86 18.06
N LYS A 86 6.36 5.13 17.88
CA LYS A 86 5.78 5.96 18.93
C LYS A 86 4.36 5.52 19.32
N SER A 87 3.55 5.16 18.34
CA SER A 87 2.20 4.63 18.62
C SER A 87 2.24 3.27 19.31
N LYS A 88 3.16 2.37 18.93
CA LYS A 88 3.40 1.10 19.64
C LYS A 88 3.87 1.31 21.11
N ALA A 89 4.58 2.39 21.38
CA ALA A 89 4.97 2.82 22.72
C ALA A 89 3.86 3.58 23.46
N ASN A 90 2.69 3.77 22.85
CA ASN A 90 1.57 4.59 23.34
C ASN A 90 1.95 6.05 23.63
N ASP A 91 2.93 6.59 22.90
CA ASP A 91 3.40 7.98 22.99
C ASP A 91 2.45 8.90 22.17
N MET A 92 1.26 9.14 22.75
CA MET A 92 0.24 9.99 22.13
C MET A 92 0.69 11.44 21.96
N TYR A 93 1.60 11.90 22.80
CA TYR A 93 2.14 13.26 22.71
C TYR A 93 2.93 13.43 21.40
N TYR A 94 3.88 12.54 21.16
CA TYR A 94 4.65 12.54 19.91
C TYR A 94 3.74 12.45 18.68
N VAL A 95 2.81 11.49 18.68
CA VAL A 95 1.88 11.30 17.57
C VAL A 95 1.09 12.59 17.30
N SER A 96 0.64 13.30 18.33
CA SER A 96 -0.14 14.53 18.16
C SER A 96 0.71 15.69 17.64
N GLU A 97 1.93 15.87 18.16
CA GLU A 97 2.85 16.94 17.76
C GLU A 97 3.32 16.81 16.30
N HIS A 98 3.62 15.57 15.85
CA HIS A 98 4.17 15.31 14.52
C HIS A 98 3.13 14.89 13.49
N PHE A 99 1.85 14.78 13.88
CA PHE A 99 0.78 14.32 12.99
C PHE A 99 0.66 15.16 11.72
N ASN A 100 0.74 16.47 11.84
CA ASN A 100 0.61 17.36 10.68
C ASN A 100 1.77 17.21 9.70
N GLU A 101 2.97 16.90 10.17
CA GLU A 101 4.14 16.66 9.33
C GLU A 101 3.92 15.38 8.48
N LEU A 102 3.51 14.28 9.13
CA LEU A 102 3.17 13.03 8.44
C LEU A 102 2.09 13.26 7.38
N MET A 103 0.98 13.92 7.73
CA MET A 103 -0.14 14.16 6.82
C MET A 103 0.21 15.09 5.66
N THR A 104 1.05 16.10 5.91
CA THR A 104 1.52 17.03 4.88
C THR A 104 2.37 16.29 3.85
N GLU A 105 3.31 15.47 4.30
CA GLU A 105 4.16 14.69 3.41
C GLU A 105 3.34 13.62 2.65
N ALA A 106 2.44 12.92 3.33
CA ALA A 106 1.57 11.94 2.68
C ALA A 106 0.71 12.57 1.56
N ASN A 107 0.11 13.72 1.83
CA ASN A 107 -0.67 14.45 0.82
C ASN A 107 0.22 14.99 -0.32
N ARG A 108 1.45 15.43 -0.01
CA ARG A 108 2.44 15.83 -1.03
C ARG A 108 2.73 14.67 -1.98
N VAL A 109 2.98 13.47 -1.42
CA VAL A 109 3.25 12.26 -2.23
C VAL A 109 2.03 11.89 -3.07
N VAL A 110 0.81 11.86 -2.51
CA VAL A 110 -0.42 11.58 -3.25
C VAL A 110 -0.58 12.56 -4.43
N ASN A 111 -0.36 13.86 -4.20
CA ASN A 111 -0.46 14.88 -5.25
C ASN A 111 0.66 14.75 -6.30
N LEU A 112 1.87 14.38 -5.88
CA LEU A 112 2.98 14.09 -6.79
C LEU A 112 2.64 12.91 -7.71
N VAL A 113 2.10 11.83 -7.16
CA VAL A 113 1.70 10.66 -7.93
C VAL A 113 0.56 11.00 -8.88
N LYS A 114 -0.46 11.76 -8.44
CA LYS A 114 -1.53 12.25 -9.33
C LYS A 114 -0.97 13.03 -10.50
N LYS A 115 -0.02 13.94 -10.24
CA LYS A 115 0.64 14.73 -11.28
C LYS A 115 1.41 13.86 -12.28
N TYR A 116 2.16 12.88 -11.77
CA TYR A 116 2.91 11.93 -12.58
C TYR A 116 2.00 11.06 -13.46
N MET A 117 0.91 10.56 -12.87
CA MET A 117 -0.06 9.71 -13.57
C MET A 117 -0.94 10.50 -14.55
N GLY A 118 -0.94 11.84 -14.50
CA GLY A 118 -1.84 12.66 -15.31
C GLY A 118 -3.30 12.52 -14.92
N VAL A 119 -3.59 12.06 -13.70
CA VAL A 119 -4.96 11.83 -13.23
C VAL A 119 -5.52 13.14 -12.66
N GLY A 120 -6.30 13.84 -13.47
CA GLY A 120 -7.34 14.73 -13.01
C GLY A 120 -8.63 13.93 -12.99
N ILE A 121 -9.13 13.58 -11.82
CA ILE A 121 -10.47 13.01 -11.52
C ILE A 121 -11.09 12.24 -12.71
N VAL A 122 -10.96 10.93 -12.78
CA VAL A 122 -11.78 10.08 -13.65
C VAL A 122 -12.06 8.71 -13.00
N ASP A 123 -13.34 8.45 -12.88
CA ASP A 123 -14.15 7.24 -12.93
C ASP A 123 -13.51 5.85 -12.71
N GLU A 124 -14.23 5.14 -11.83
CA GLU A 124 -14.16 3.69 -11.66
C GLU A 124 -14.68 2.99 -12.92
N SER A 125 -13.85 2.18 -13.56
CA SER A 125 -14.30 0.91 -14.18
C SER A 125 -13.16 0.15 -14.87
N SER A 126 -12.86 -1.03 -14.43
CA SER A 126 -12.90 -2.30 -15.19
C SER A 126 -11.98 -3.35 -14.58
N TYR A 127 -12.56 -4.19 -13.73
CA TYR A 127 -12.01 -5.50 -13.46
C TYR A 127 -12.59 -6.49 -14.48
N LYS A 128 -11.74 -7.21 -15.20
CA LYS A 128 -12.11 -8.43 -15.93
C LYS A 128 -11.57 -9.61 -15.15
N GLU A 129 -12.45 -10.56 -14.81
CA GLU A 129 -12.05 -11.84 -14.22
C GLU A 129 -11.37 -12.73 -15.27
N PRO A 130 -10.19 -13.32 -14.97
CA PRO A 130 -9.56 -14.30 -15.84
C PRO A 130 -10.02 -15.75 -15.55
N VAL A 131 -10.00 -16.57 -16.58
CA VAL A 131 -10.37 -17.99 -16.54
C VAL A 131 -9.16 -18.82 -16.08
N LYS A 132 -9.33 -19.59 -15.02
CA LYS A 132 -8.27 -20.35 -14.32
C LYS A 132 -8.08 -21.77 -14.87
N THR A 133 -6.83 -22.25 -14.90
CA THR A 133 -6.44 -23.59 -15.40
C THR A 133 -5.36 -24.29 -14.55
N SER A 134 -5.41 -24.22 -13.24
CA SER A 134 -4.43 -24.94 -12.39
C SER A 134 -5.09 -25.70 -11.23
N ASP A 135 -4.64 -26.95 -11.02
CA ASP A 135 -5.03 -27.78 -9.85
C ASP A 135 -4.29 -27.39 -8.55
N LYS A 136 -3.52 -26.30 -8.56
CA LYS A 136 -2.77 -25.80 -7.39
C LYS A 136 -3.14 -24.36 -7.13
N ALA A 137 -3.49 -24.07 -5.89
CA ALA A 137 -3.73 -22.73 -5.40
C ALA A 137 -2.52 -22.21 -4.61
N ILE A 138 -2.25 -20.90 -4.71
CA ILE A 138 -1.25 -20.20 -3.90
C ILE A 138 -1.99 -19.26 -2.96
N LEU A 139 -1.75 -19.39 -1.67
CA LEU A 139 -2.26 -18.45 -0.68
C LEU A 139 -1.24 -17.35 -0.42
N VAL A 140 -1.60 -16.12 -0.72
CA VAL A 140 -0.79 -14.90 -0.48
C VAL A 140 -1.31 -14.21 0.77
N VAL A 141 -0.45 -14.02 1.77
CA VAL A 141 -0.82 -13.36 3.03
C VAL A 141 0.07 -12.13 3.22
N ASP A 142 -0.53 -10.95 3.15
CA ASP A 142 0.17 -9.67 3.35
C ASP A 142 -0.84 -8.61 3.79
N ASP A 143 -0.47 -7.68 4.67
CA ASP A 143 -1.35 -6.61 5.14
C ASP A 143 -1.46 -5.45 4.13
N SER A 144 -0.50 -5.34 3.20
CA SER A 144 -0.55 -4.38 2.09
C SER A 144 -1.36 -4.92 0.91
N ASN A 145 -2.51 -4.28 0.65
CA ASN A 145 -3.33 -4.57 -0.52
C ASN A 145 -2.56 -4.32 -1.84
N ILE A 146 -1.63 -3.36 -1.82
CA ILE A 146 -0.76 -3.05 -2.96
C ILE A 146 0.12 -4.25 -3.31
N ILE A 147 0.74 -4.86 -2.31
CA ILE A 147 1.60 -6.02 -2.50
C ILE A 147 0.78 -7.25 -2.87
N ARG A 148 -0.37 -7.49 -2.22
CA ARG A 148 -1.25 -8.59 -2.63
C ARG A 148 -1.64 -8.46 -4.09
N ASN A 149 -2.11 -7.29 -4.53
CA ASN A 149 -2.49 -7.05 -5.93
C ASN A 149 -1.30 -7.18 -6.90
N PHE A 150 -0.10 -6.78 -6.48
CA PHE A 150 1.11 -6.97 -7.27
C PHE A 150 1.44 -8.46 -7.46
N ILE A 151 1.40 -9.25 -6.38
CA ILE A 151 1.66 -10.69 -6.45
C ILE A 151 0.57 -11.41 -7.24
N LEU A 152 -0.70 -11.03 -7.06
CA LEU A 152 -1.82 -11.55 -7.84
C LEU A 152 -1.58 -11.37 -9.34
N LYS A 153 -1.16 -10.18 -9.79
CA LYS A 153 -0.86 -9.91 -11.20
C LYS A 153 0.29 -10.75 -11.76
N ILE A 154 1.31 -11.06 -10.94
CA ILE A 154 2.44 -11.89 -11.38
C ILE A 154 2.04 -13.36 -11.54
N LEU A 155 1.13 -13.85 -10.70
CA LEU A 155 0.80 -15.27 -10.60
C LEU A 155 -0.48 -15.66 -11.36
N ASP A 156 -1.31 -14.69 -11.74
CA ASP A 156 -2.67 -14.89 -12.27
C ASP A 156 -2.73 -15.74 -13.56
N ASP A 157 -1.70 -15.65 -14.39
CA ASP A 157 -1.62 -16.43 -15.64
C ASP A 157 -1.27 -17.91 -15.42
N SER A 158 -0.78 -18.29 -14.22
CA SER A 158 -0.16 -19.59 -13.99
C SER A 158 -0.79 -20.39 -12.85
N PHE A 159 -1.44 -19.74 -11.90
CA PHE A 159 -1.93 -20.38 -10.68
C PHE A 159 -3.30 -19.85 -10.26
N ASP A 160 -4.02 -20.66 -9.48
CA ASP A 160 -5.16 -20.19 -8.70
C ASP A 160 -4.63 -19.45 -7.46
N VAL A 161 -4.88 -18.14 -7.35
CA VAL A 161 -4.32 -17.35 -6.26
C VAL A 161 -5.44 -16.89 -5.33
N ILE A 162 -5.28 -17.22 -4.05
CA ILE A 162 -6.16 -16.81 -2.96
C ILE A 162 -5.39 -15.79 -2.12
N SER A 163 -6.03 -14.75 -1.63
CA SER A 163 -5.38 -13.74 -0.82
C SER A 163 -6.03 -13.58 0.55
N ALA A 164 -5.21 -13.32 1.56
CA ALA A 164 -5.62 -12.99 2.91
C ALA A 164 -4.88 -11.74 3.40
N THR A 165 -5.56 -10.94 4.21
CA THR A 165 -5.02 -9.69 4.76
C THR A 165 -4.18 -9.91 6.01
N ASP A 166 -4.40 -11.01 6.69
CA ASP A 166 -3.67 -11.38 7.90
C ASP A 166 -3.65 -12.91 8.12
N GLY A 167 -2.92 -13.36 9.16
CA GLY A 167 -2.77 -14.76 9.47
C GLY A 167 -4.08 -15.43 9.94
N LYS A 168 -5.02 -14.67 10.51
CA LYS A 168 -6.31 -15.21 10.97
C LYS A 168 -7.18 -15.53 9.75
N GLU A 169 -7.34 -14.60 8.83
CA GLU A 169 -8.06 -14.81 7.58
C GLU A 169 -7.46 -15.97 6.77
N ALA A 170 -6.11 -16.07 6.76
CA ALA A 170 -5.42 -17.17 6.11
C ALA A 170 -5.79 -18.53 6.71
N ILE A 171 -5.87 -18.66 8.04
CA ILE A 171 -6.29 -19.88 8.74
C ILE A 171 -7.75 -20.19 8.42
N ASP A 172 -8.65 -19.21 8.48
CA ASP A 172 -10.07 -19.38 8.18
C ASP A 172 -10.29 -19.91 6.75
N ILE A 173 -9.51 -19.42 5.79
CA ILE A 173 -9.51 -19.89 4.39
C ILE A 173 -9.06 -21.36 4.31
N LEU A 174 -7.91 -21.71 4.92
CA LEU A 174 -7.38 -23.08 4.90
C LEU A 174 -8.33 -24.08 5.55
N GLU A 175 -8.94 -23.73 6.68
CA GLU A 175 -9.93 -24.58 7.36
C GLU A 175 -11.22 -24.77 6.54
N SER A 176 -11.59 -23.77 5.71
CA SER A 176 -12.76 -23.88 4.84
C SER A 176 -12.52 -24.81 3.64
N GLU A 177 -11.29 -24.84 3.11
CA GLU A 177 -10.91 -25.72 1.98
C GLU A 177 -10.71 -27.18 2.42
N GLU A 178 -10.25 -27.47 3.64
CA GLU A 178 -10.16 -28.84 4.17
C GLU A 178 -11.54 -29.53 4.35
N LYS A 179 -12.64 -28.76 4.35
CA LYS A 179 -14.01 -29.26 4.47
C LYS A 179 -14.70 -29.54 3.13
N ARG A 180 -14.01 -29.30 2.00
CA ARG A 180 -14.46 -29.62 0.64
C ARG A 180 -13.80 -30.87 0.10
#